data_22c98e849c3ec25a7dccd822c52d8171
#
_entry.id   22c98e849c3ec25a7dccd822c52d8171
#
_cell.length_a   1.000
_cell.length_b   1.000
_cell.length_c   1.000
_cell.angle_alpha   90.00
_cell.angle_beta   90.00
_cell.angle_gamma   90.00
#
_symmetry.space_group_name_H-M   'P 1'
#
loop_
_entity.id
_entity.type
_entity.pdbx_description
1 polymer ?
#
loop_
_entity_poly.entity_id
_entity_poly.type
_entity_poly.pdbx_seq_one_letter_code
_entity_poly.pdbx_strand_id
1 'polypeptide(L)'
;RGPGPAHVHGARHPDDRRLSGLLTAPSLVVPFVGANVDAARRLAHTGHELAAAGLDLSQGVTTEQLRFVDGRVPLDTVTSLQPRLERASRVLARADRTIARVKRSYLVPKIAQTVVDLRDELRSATRDARRAAASAAVAPVVFGQGGDRHYLLLVQNPAELRGTGGLIGNWGVLSTHDGTVHLDRMERTTTLNAMLAAKGVTLHAPADFVDRYDRFRPTRAIQNVNISPDFPTVA
;
A
#
# COMPACT_ATOMS: atom_id res chain seq x y z
N ARG A 1 -7.49 -72.44 -75.08
CA ARG A 1 -6.60 -71.76 -74.16
C ARG A 1 -7.29 -70.44 -73.78
N GLY A 2 -7.90 -70.41 -72.58
CA GLY A 2 -8.68 -69.29 -72.09
C GLY A 2 -7.83 -68.30 -71.31
N PRO A 3 -8.19 -67.01 -71.24
CA PRO A 3 -7.55 -66.03 -70.41
C PRO A 3 -8.07 -66.05 -68.97
N GLY A 4 -7.18 -65.85 -68.00
CA GLY A 4 -7.45 -65.83 -66.58
C GLY A 4 -8.16 -64.57 -66.10
N PRO A 5 -8.64 -64.54 -64.87
CA PRO A 5 -9.52 -63.46 -64.37
C PRO A 5 -8.81 -62.22 -63.94
N ALA A 6 -9.41 -61.04 -64.22
CA ALA A 6 -8.96 -59.69 -63.85
C ALA A 6 -9.16 -59.43 -62.35
N HIS A 7 -8.11 -58.94 -61.73
CA HIS A 7 -8.17 -58.40 -60.37
C HIS A 7 -8.95 -57.08 -60.36
N VAL A 8 -10.03 -57.05 -59.60
CA VAL A 8 -10.79 -55.81 -59.27
C VAL A 8 -10.06 -55.12 -58.14
N HIS A 9 -9.45 -53.94 -58.43
CA HIS A 9 -8.96 -53.00 -57.42
C HIS A 9 -10.15 -52.31 -56.74
N GLY A 10 -10.32 -52.60 -55.47
CA GLY A 10 -11.28 -51.90 -54.63
C GLY A 10 -10.80 -50.47 -54.37
N ALA A 11 -11.55 -49.49 -54.85
CA ALA A 11 -11.43 -48.12 -54.58
C ALA A 11 -11.68 -47.84 -53.06
N ARG A 12 -10.68 -47.43 -52.34
CA ARG A 12 -10.85 -46.91 -50.96
C ARG A 12 -11.47 -45.53 -51.04
N HIS A 13 -12.66 -45.39 -50.46
CA HIS A 13 -13.33 -44.11 -50.26
C HIS A 13 -12.49 -43.19 -49.33
N PRO A 14 -12.29 -41.90 -49.67
CA PRO A 14 -11.49 -40.95 -48.86
C PRO A 14 -12.25 -40.26 -47.72
N ASP A 15 -13.45 -40.74 -47.34
CA ASP A 15 -14.30 -39.96 -46.40
C ASP A 15 -14.26 -40.40 -44.93
N ASP A 16 -13.50 -41.46 -44.57
CA ASP A 16 -13.47 -41.92 -43.16
C ASP A 16 -12.49 -41.17 -42.22
N ARG A 17 -11.77 -40.15 -42.72
CA ARG A 17 -10.81 -39.40 -41.88
C ARG A 17 -11.34 -38.11 -41.30
N ARG A 18 -12.55 -37.68 -41.62
CA ARG A 18 -13.13 -36.44 -41.12
C ARG A 18 -14.02 -36.56 -39.89
N LEU A 19 -14.39 -37.78 -39.49
CA LEU A 19 -15.27 -38.01 -38.33
C LEU A 19 -14.51 -38.32 -37.03
N SER A 20 -13.21 -38.60 -37.08
CA SER A 20 -12.40 -38.87 -35.87
C SER A 20 -11.97 -37.61 -35.14
N GLY A 21 -12.07 -36.42 -35.75
CA GLY A 21 -11.67 -35.16 -35.16
C GLY A 21 -12.75 -34.48 -34.28
N LEU A 22 -14.02 -34.91 -34.39
CA LEU A 22 -15.14 -34.30 -33.68
C LEU A 22 -15.45 -34.91 -32.31
N LEU A 23 -14.86 -36.06 -31.98
CA LEU A 23 -15.12 -36.77 -30.71
C LEU A 23 -14.13 -36.38 -29.60
N THR A 24 -13.11 -35.54 -29.87
CA THR A 24 -12.17 -35.04 -28.87
C THR A 24 -12.59 -33.69 -28.28
N ALA A 25 -13.63 -33.04 -28.79
CA ALA A 25 -14.15 -31.77 -28.31
C ALA A 25 -14.78 -31.80 -26.89
N PRO A 26 -15.46 -32.88 -26.44
CA PRO A 26 -16.08 -32.90 -25.11
C PRO A 26 -15.08 -32.85 -23.96
N SER A 27 -13.87 -33.38 -24.14
CA SER A 27 -12.84 -33.40 -23.08
C SER A 27 -12.23 -32.01 -22.75
N LEU A 28 -12.33 -31.05 -23.68
CA LEU A 28 -11.86 -29.67 -23.46
C LEU A 28 -12.95 -28.73 -22.90
N VAL A 29 -14.23 -29.06 -23.16
CA VAL A 29 -15.37 -28.24 -22.68
C VAL A 29 -15.56 -28.39 -21.17
N VAL A 30 -15.39 -29.61 -20.63
CA VAL A 30 -15.58 -29.86 -19.19
C VAL A 30 -14.60 -29.12 -18.31
N PRO A 31 -13.26 -29.07 -18.58
CA PRO A 31 -12.33 -28.28 -17.82
C PRO A 31 -12.60 -26.76 -17.90
N PHE A 32 -13.00 -26.27 -19.07
CA PHE A 32 -13.32 -24.88 -19.30
C PHE A 32 -14.55 -24.44 -18.48
N VAL A 33 -15.66 -25.18 -18.56
CA VAL A 33 -16.88 -24.89 -17.79
C VAL A 33 -16.60 -25.00 -16.29
N GLY A 34 -15.91 -26.05 -15.84
CA GLY A 34 -15.55 -26.28 -14.46
C GLY A 34 -14.68 -25.14 -13.88
N ALA A 35 -13.69 -24.69 -14.63
CA ALA A 35 -12.81 -23.61 -14.21
C ALA A 35 -13.57 -22.28 -14.04
N ASN A 36 -14.49 -21.95 -14.94
CA ASN A 36 -15.28 -20.71 -14.86
C ASN A 36 -16.30 -20.77 -13.70
N VAL A 37 -16.92 -21.92 -13.45
CA VAL A 37 -17.83 -22.12 -12.30
C VAL A 37 -17.07 -22.04 -10.99
N ASP A 38 -15.89 -22.67 -10.86
CA ASP A 38 -15.04 -22.59 -9.67
C ASP A 38 -14.56 -21.16 -9.42
N ALA A 39 -14.13 -20.44 -10.46
CA ALA A 39 -13.77 -19.03 -10.37
C ALA A 39 -14.94 -18.18 -9.88
N ALA A 40 -16.14 -18.35 -10.42
CA ALA A 40 -17.33 -17.62 -10.00
C ALA A 40 -17.68 -17.88 -8.53
N ARG A 41 -17.61 -19.14 -8.08
CA ARG A 41 -17.85 -19.49 -6.66
C ARG A 41 -16.82 -18.85 -5.72
N ARG A 42 -15.54 -18.88 -6.09
CA ARG A 42 -14.48 -18.25 -5.29
C ARG A 42 -14.64 -16.74 -5.23
N LEU A 43 -14.99 -16.10 -6.34
CA LEU A 43 -15.26 -14.66 -6.39
C LEU A 43 -16.46 -14.31 -5.50
N ALA A 44 -17.57 -15.05 -5.56
CA ALA A 44 -18.75 -14.82 -4.75
C ALA A 44 -18.45 -15.00 -3.24
N HIS A 45 -17.77 -16.08 -2.88
CA HIS A 45 -17.35 -16.33 -1.49
C HIS A 45 -16.44 -15.22 -0.96
N THR A 46 -15.42 -14.84 -1.75
CA THR A 46 -14.51 -13.74 -1.40
C THR A 46 -15.25 -12.42 -1.26
N GLY A 47 -16.21 -12.13 -2.17
CA GLY A 47 -17.04 -10.93 -2.06
C GLY A 47 -17.86 -10.88 -0.76
N HIS A 48 -18.41 -12.00 -0.34
CA HIS A 48 -19.14 -12.10 0.93
C HIS A 48 -18.22 -11.85 2.15
N GLU A 49 -17.04 -12.48 2.20
CA GLU A 49 -16.07 -12.25 3.28
C GLU A 49 -15.61 -10.77 3.35
N LEU A 50 -15.37 -10.16 2.18
CA LEU A 50 -14.98 -8.74 2.09
C LEU A 50 -16.11 -7.82 2.55
N ALA A 51 -17.36 -8.08 2.15
CA ALA A 51 -18.51 -7.31 2.60
C ALA A 51 -18.69 -7.40 4.11
N ALA A 52 -18.56 -8.58 4.70
CA ALA A 52 -18.62 -8.78 6.15
C ALA A 52 -17.51 -8.00 6.89
N ALA A 53 -16.28 -8.03 6.37
CA ALA A 53 -15.17 -7.26 6.93
C ALA A 53 -15.37 -5.75 6.79
N GLY A 54 -15.96 -5.28 5.69
CA GLY A 54 -16.31 -3.88 5.48
C GLY A 54 -17.39 -3.40 6.47
N LEU A 55 -18.41 -4.24 6.72
CA LEU A 55 -19.43 -3.96 7.73
C LEU A 55 -18.84 -3.89 9.15
N ASP A 56 -17.95 -4.82 9.53
CA ASP A 56 -17.26 -4.79 10.83
C ASP A 56 -16.44 -3.50 11.02
N LEU A 57 -15.78 -3.02 9.97
CA LEU A 57 -15.06 -1.73 10.00
C LEU A 57 -16.00 -0.53 10.16
N SER A 58 -17.14 -0.53 9.46
CA SER A 58 -18.08 0.59 9.48
C SER A 58 -18.96 0.64 10.73
N GLN A 59 -19.12 -0.50 11.42
CA GLN A 59 -19.94 -0.57 12.63
C GLN A 59 -19.21 0.04 13.82
N GLY A 60 -19.84 1.04 14.43
CA GLY A 60 -19.41 1.62 15.70
C GLY A 60 -18.39 2.74 15.63
N VAL A 61 -17.95 3.15 14.43
CA VAL A 61 -17.11 4.35 14.26
C VAL A 61 -17.62 5.16 13.08
N THR A 62 -18.05 6.36 13.34
CA THR A 62 -18.46 7.32 12.32
C THR A 62 -17.29 8.22 11.94
N THR A 63 -17.31 8.78 10.72
CA THR A 63 -16.32 9.76 10.27
C THR A 63 -16.22 10.96 11.22
N GLU A 64 -17.35 11.34 11.82
CA GLU A 64 -17.39 12.44 12.79
C GLU A 64 -16.58 12.14 14.05
N GLN A 65 -16.59 10.89 14.53
CA GLN A 65 -15.83 10.47 15.71
C GLN A 65 -14.31 10.40 15.47
N LEU A 66 -13.87 10.42 14.20
CA LEU A 66 -12.45 10.44 13.82
C LEU A 66 -11.95 11.85 13.49
N ARG A 67 -12.82 12.86 13.56
CA ARG A 67 -12.41 14.22 13.23
C ARG A 67 -11.43 14.77 14.27
N PHE A 68 -10.41 15.42 13.78
CA PHE A 68 -9.56 16.28 14.57
C PHE A 68 -10.32 17.58 14.87
N VAL A 69 -10.73 17.75 16.11
CA VAL A 69 -11.54 18.90 16.55
C VAL A 69 -10.82 19.57 17.72
N ASP A 70 -10.75 20.90 17.71
CA ASP A 70 -10.15 21.70 18.77
C ASP A 70 -8.74 21.26 19.18
N GLY A 71 -7.93 20.86 18.20
CA GLY A 71 -6.56 20.41 18.45
C GLY A 71 -6.45 19.01 19.08
N ARG A 72 -7.55 18.23 19.09
CA ARG A 72 -7.58 16.92 19.76
C ARG A 72 -7.80 15.75 18.79
N VAL A 73 -6.95 14.73 18.93
CA VAL A 73 -7.09 13.43 18.29
C VAL A 73 -7.89 12.51 19.23
N PRO A 74 -8.97 11.85 18.77
CA PRO A 74 -9.77 10.94 19.61
C PRO A 74 -9.07 9.58 19.77
N LEU A 75 -8.09 9.51 20.69
CA LEU A 75 -7.20 8.34 20.85
C LEU A 75 -7.95 7.05 21.14
N ASP A 76 -9.00 7.08 21.97
CA ASP A 76 -9.80 5.90 22.30
C ASP A 76 -10.47 5.34 21.04
N THR A 77 -11.03 6.21 20.20
CA THR A 77 -11.63 5.82 18.92
C THR A 77 -10.58 5.23 17.99
N VAL A 78 -9.43 5.90 17.83
CA VAL A 78 -8.32 5.43 16.99
C VAL A 78 -7.81 4.07 17.47
N THR A 79 -7.59 3.91 18.75
CA THR A 79 -7.10 2.65 19.35
C THR A 79 -8.12 1.51 19.18
N SER A 80 -9.42 1.81 19.31
CA SER A 80 -10.48 0.81 19.10
C SER A 80 -10.55 0.27 17.67
N LEU A 81 -10.06 1.04 16.70
CA LEU A 81 -10.00 0.63 15.29
C LEU A 81 -8.85 -0.34 14.98
N GLN A 82 -7.77 -0.31 15.76
CA GLN A 82 -6.59 -1.15 15.48
C GLN A 82 -6.94 -2.62 15.28
N PRO A 83 -7.64 -3.34 16.20
CA PRO A 83 -7.94 -4.75 16.02
C PRO A 83 -8.87 -5.03 14.85
N ARG A 84 -9.74 -4.08 14.48
CA ARG A 84 -10.63 -4.19 13.31
C ARG A 84 -9.83 -4.07 12.01
N LEU A 85 -8.94 -3.09 11.92
CA LEU A 85 -8.03 -2.89 10.78
C LEU A 85 -7.11 -4.09 10.58
N GLU A 86 -6.60 -4.68 11.66
CA GLU A 86 -5.82 -5.91 11.60
C GLU A 86 -6.64 -7.09 11.06
N ARG A 87 -7.89 -7.25 11.53
CA ARG A 87 -8.80 -8.30 11.00
C ARG A 87 -9.05 -8.08 9.52
N ALA A 88 -9.40 -6.86 9.11
CA ALA A 88 -9.61 -6.50 7.72
C ALA A 88 -8.38 -6.81 6.85
N SER A 89 -7.19 -6.45 7.31
CA SER A 89 -5.95 -6.76 6.58
C SER A 89 -5.72 -8.26 6.39
N ARG A 90 -6.09 -9.08 7.38
CA ARG A 90 -6.00 -10.55 7.29
C ARG A 90 -7.03 -11.12 6.32
N VAL A 91 -8.26 -10.59 6.31
CA VAL A 91 -9.32 -11.01 5.36
C VAL A 91 -8.91 -10.66 3.95
N LEU A 92 -8.46 -9.43 3.68
CA LEU A 92 -7.97 -8.98 2.37
C LEU A 92 -6.80 -9.84 1.87
N ALA A 93 -5.83 -10.14 2.73
CA ALA A 93 -4.71 -11.00 2.36
C ALA A 93 -5.13 -12.46 2.11
N ARG A 94 -6.17 -12.96 2.78
CA ARG A 94 -6.75 -14.29 2.51
C ARG A 94 -7.47 -14.29 1.17
N ALA A 95 -8.24 -13.24 0.89
CA ALA A 95 -8.92 -13.03 -0.38
C ALA A 95 -7.93 -13.05 -1.57
N ASP A 96 -6.82 -12.28 -1.52
CA ASP A 96 -5.79 -12.33 -2.56
C ASP A 96 -5.25 -13.74 -2.77
N ARG A 97 -4.94 -14.49 -1.69
CA ARG A 97 -4.48 -15.89 -1.81
C ARG A 97 -5.52 -16.82 -2.43
N THR A 98 -6.79 -16.63 -2.10
CA THR A 98 -7.90 -17.44 -2.67
C THR A 98 -8.05 -17.18 -4.16
N ILE A 99 -8.05 -15.91 -4.55
CA ILE A 99 -8.14 -15.51 -5.95
C ILE A 99 -6.87 -15.87 -6.73
N ALA A 100 -5.69 -15.84 -6.11
CA ALA A 100 -4.42 -16.26 -6.72
C ALA A 100 -4.42 -17.71 -7.19
N ARG A 101 -5.24 -18.59 -6.58
CA ARG A 101 -5.35 -20.00 -6.93
C ARG A 101 -6.25 -20.26 -8.16
N VAL A 102 -6.92 -19.23 -8.65
CA VAL A 102 -7.77 -19.35 -9.85
C VAL A 102 -6.89 -19.55 -11.09
N LYS A 103 -7.05 -20.68 -11.77
CA LYS A 103 -6.31 -21.01 -12.99
C LYS A 103 -6.86 -20.20 -14.17
N ARG A 104 -6.14 -19.17 -14.58
CA ARG A 104 -6.56 -18.21 -15.63
C ARG A 104 -6.60 -18.80 -17.03
N SER A 105 -5.83 -19.86 -17.32
CA SER A 105 -5.67 -20.46 -18.65
C SER A 105 -6.97 -20.96 -19.28
N TYR A 106 -7.99 -21.22 -18.46
CA TYR A 106 -9.29 -21.73 -18.91
C TYR A 106 -10.45 -20.76 -18.64
N LEU A 107 -10.13 -19.49 -18.29
CA LEU A 107 -11.16 -18.49 -18.06
C LEU A 107 -11.53 -17.76 -19.35
N VAL A 108 -12.79 -17.32 -19.43
CA VAL A 108 -13.20 -16.31 -20.39
C VAL A 108 -12.34 -15.05 -20.22
N PRO A 109 -11.85 -14.39 -21.29
CA PRO A 109 -10.92 -13.26 -21.20
C PRO A 109 -11.40 -12.16 -20.25
N LYS A 110 -12.68 -11.84 -20.26
CA LYS A 110 -13.28 -10.85 -19.36
C LYS A 110 -13.16 -11.25 -17.88
N ILE A 111 -13.40 -12.52 -17.55
CA ILE A 111 -13.26 -13.04 -16.18
C ILE A 111 -11.78 -13.07 -15.79
N ALA A 112 -10.89 -13.45 -16.69
CA ALA A 112 -9.46 -13.46 -16.44
C ALA A 112 -8.92 -12.06 -16.10
N GLN A 113 -9.38 -11.01 -16.82
CA GLN A 113 -9.02 -9.62 -16.53
C GLN A 113 -9.57 -9.17 -15.17
N THR A 114 -10.85 -9.44 -14.89
CA THR A 114 -11.45 -9.12 -13.58
C THR A 114 -10.68 -9.76 -12.42
N VAL A 115 -10.16 -10.98 -12.57
CA VAL A 115 -9.32 -11.64 -11.56
C VAL A 115 -8.01 -10.89 -11.35
N VAL A 116 -7.39 -10.36 -12.41
CA VAL A 116 -6.14 -9.56 -12.30
C VAL A 116 -6.42 -8.26 -11.55
N ASP A 117 -7.42 -7.51 -12.02
CA ASP A 117 -7.77 -6.20 -11.45
C ASP A 117 -8.16 -6.33 -9.96
N LEU A 118 -8.98 -7.31 -9.61
CA LEU A 118 -9.35 -7.59 -8.23
C LEU A 118 -8.14 -7.92 -7.35
N ARG A 119 -7.17 -8.68 -7.85
CA ARG A 119 -5.95 -9.00 -7.07
C ARG A 119 -5.10 -7.78 -6.80
N ASP A 120 -4.98 -6.88 -7.77
CA ASP A 120 -4.19 -5.65 -7.59
C ASP A 120 -4.87 -4.72 -6.59
N GLU A 121 -6.19 -4.63 -6.63
CA GLU A 121 -6.98 -3.90 -5.65
C GLU A 121 -6.89 -4.52 -4.25
N LEU A 122 -7.02 -5.84 -4.11
CA LEU A 122 -6.87 -6.54 -2.82
C LEU A 122 -5.49 -6.33 -2.20
N ARG A 123 -4.44 -6.33 -3.01
CA ARG A 123 -3.08 -6.06 -2.52
C ARG A 123 -2.91 -4.62 -2.06
N SER A 124 -3.47 -3.66 -2.80
CA SER A 124 -3.45 -2.26 -2.39
C SER A 124 -4.20 -2.08 -1.07
N ALA A 125 -5.45 -2.55 -1.00
CA ALA A 125 -6.27 -2.48 0.20
C ALA A 125 -5.61 -3.18 1.41
N THR A 126 -4.92 -4.32 1.18
CA THR A 126 -4.16 -5.01 2.25
C THR A 126 -3.03 -4.14 2.79
N ARG A 127 -2.27 -3.47 1.90
CA ARG A 127 -1.20 -2.57 2.34
C ARG A 127 -1.75 -1.39 3.14
N ASP A 128 -2.85 -0.81 2.68
CA ASP A 128 -3.46 0.35 3.30
C ASP A 128 -4.08 0.00 4.66
N ALA A 129 -4.78 -1.13 4.76
CA ALA A 129 -5.28 -1.62 6.05
C ALA A 129 -4.17 -1.92 7.07
N ARG A 130 -3.04 -2.48 6.62
CA ARG A 130 -1.86 -2.70 7.48
C ARG A 130 -1.23 -1.40 7.95
N ARG A 131 -1.09 -0.42 7.05
CA ARG A 131 -0.56 0.91 7.39
C ARG A 131 -1.47 1.59 8.40
N ALA A 132 -2.78 1.58 8.16
CA ALA A 132 -3.76 2.15 9.07
C ALA A 132 -3.72 1.47 10.46
N ALA A 133 -3.62 0.14 10.52
CA ALA A 133 -3.46 -0.59 11.78
C ALA A 133 -2.17 -0.22 12.52
N ALA A 134 -1.05 -0.14 11.81
CA ALA A 134 0.22 0.28 12.39
C ALA A 134 0.16 1.74 12.90
N SER A 135 -0.47 2.65 12.15
CA SER A 135 -0.68 4.04 12.57
C SER A 135 -1.55 4.12 13.82
N ALA A 136 -2.63 3.35 13.89
CA ALA A 136 -3.49 3.29 15.07
C ALA A 136 -2.75 2.74 16.30
N ALA A 137 -1.83 1.79 16.12
CA ALA A 137 -1.03 1.22 17.20
C ALA A 137 -0.02 2.23 17.80
N VAL A 138 0.54 3.12 16.98
CA VAL A 138 1.55 4.10 17.45
C VAL A 138 0.93 5.44 17.86
N ALA A 139 -0.30 5.71 17.45
CA ALA A 139 -0.98 6.98 17.73
C ALA A 139 -1.01 7.34 19.22
N PRO A 140 -1.30 6.43 20.17
CA PRO A 140 -1.28 6.74 21.59
C PRO A 140 0.05 7.34 22.05
N VAL A 141 1.16 6.72 21.66
CA VAL A 141 2.51 7.17 22.02
C VAL A 141 2.84 8.50 21.36
N VAL A 142 2.54 8.66 20.08
CA VAL A 142 2.81 9.88 19.30
C VAL A 142 2.00 11.06 19.82
N PHE A 143 0.75 10.82 20.22
CA PHE A 143 -0.12 11.89 20.73
C PHE A 143 -0.12 12.02 22.26
N GLY A 144 0.91 11.50 22.93
CA GLY A 144 1.18 11.79 24.33
C GLY A 144 0.28 11.05 25.32
N GLN A 145 -0.28 9.90 24.97
CA GLN A 145 -0.97 9.05 25.96
C GLN A 145 0.06 8.51 26.96
N GLY A 146 -0.15 8.86 28.23
CA GLY A 146 0.75 8.46 29.31
C GLY A 146 2.02 9.30 29.46
N GLY A 147 2.09 10.48 28.84
CA GLY A 147 3.16 11.45 29.04
C GLY A 147 3.35 12.41 27.87
N ASP A 148 3.81 13.61 28.20
CA ASP A 148 4.05 14.67 27.21
C ASP A 148 5.08 14.27 26.16
N ARG A 149 4.84 14.70 24.93
CA ARG A 149 5.79 14.60 23.82
C ARG A 149 6.02 15.96 23.22
N HIS A 150 7.27 16.22 22.85
CA HIS A 150 7.66 17.44 22.14
C HIS A 150 8.31 17.08 20.82
N TYR A 151 7.91 17.77 19.76
CA TYR A 151 8.38 17.55 18.40
C TYR A 151 8.97 18.84 17.84
N LEU A 152 10.15 18.74 17.24
CA LEU A 152 10.70 19.82 16.43
C LEU A 152 9.98 19.82 15.07
N LEU A 153 9.30 20.91 14.77
CA LEU A 153 8.66 21.15 13.49
C LEU A 153 9.60 21.99 12.61
N LEU A 154 9.96 21.48 11.44
CA LEU A 154 10.72 22.21 10.42
C LEU A 154 9.84 22.46 9.21
N VAL A 155 9.54 23.72 8.90
CA VAL A 155 8.68 24.10 7.78
C VAL A 155 9.54 24.42 6.57
N GLN A 156 9.39 23.64 5.52
CA GLN A 156 10.14 23.75 4.28
C GLN A 156 9.36 24.51 3.20
N ASN A 157 10.07 25.39 2.46
CA ASN A 157 9.54 26.04 1.27
C ASN A 157 9.98 25.26 0.01
N PRO A 158 9.09 24.52 -0.67
CA PRO A 158 9.47 23.73 -1.85
C PRO A 158 9.81 24.58 -3.07
N ALA A 159 9.47 25.87 -3.08
CA ALA A 159 9.86 26.79 -4.17
C ALA A 159 11.38 27.09 -4.15
N GLU A 160 12.04 26.87 -3.02
CA GLU A 160 13.49 26.98 -2.86
C GLU A 160 14.10 25.59 -2.70
N LEU A 161 14.43 24.94 -3.80
CA LEU A 161 14.88 23.55 -3.84
C LEU A 161 16.10 23.28 -2.95
N ARG A 162 16.04 22.17 -2.23
CA ARG A 162 17.12 21.53 -1.47
C ARG A 162 17.15 20.04 -1.80
N GLY A 163 18.20 19.34 -1.40
CA GLY A 163 18.36 17.93 -1.65
C GLY A 163 17.22 17.06 -1.09
N THR A 164 16.71 17.40 0.09
CA THR A 164 15.56 16.75 0.73
C THR A 164 14.45 17.77 1.00
N GLY A 165 13.61 18.03 0.00
CA GLY A 165 12.47 18.96 0.10
C GLY A 165 12.82 20.39 -0.31
N GLY A 166 12.57 21.38 0.57
CA GLY A 166 12.79 22.80 0.32
C GLY A 166 13.62 23.48 1.39
N LEU A 167 13.89 24.79 1.22
CA LEU A 167 14.54 25.58 2.23
C LEU A 167 13.74 25.56 3.54
N ILE A 168 14.40 25.26 4.67
CA ILE A 168 13.79 25.34 5.99
C ILE A 168 13.72 26.81 6.39
N GLY A 169 12.55 27.43 6.22
CA GLY A 169 12.32 28.85 6.50
C GLY A 169 11.91 29.13 7.93
N ASN A 170 11.11 28.23 8.50
CA ASN A 170 10.58 28.35 9.85
C ASN A 170 10.79 27.06 10.64
N TRP A 171 10.82 27.20 11.95
CA TRP A 171 10.85 26.10 12.90
C TRP A 171 9.80 26.32 13.99
N GLY A 172 9.38 25.25 14.64
CA GLY A 172 8.44 25.32 15.74
C GLY A 172 8.60 24.15 16.70
N VAL A 173 7.89 24.22 17.79
CA VAL A 173 7.74 23.13 18.75
C VAL A 173 6.27 22.78 18.85
N LEU A 174 5.96 21.50 18.61
CA LEU A 174 4.66 20.91 18.89
C LEU A 174 4.76 20.13 20.19
N SER A 175 3.81 20.29 21.08
CA SER A 175 3.62 19.40 22.21
C SER A 175 2.35 18.58 22.03
N THR A 176 2.36 17.34 22.58
CA THR A 176 1.17 16.49 22.61
C THR A 176 0.98 15.93 24.01
N HIS A 177 -0.28 15.94 24.47
CA HIS A 177 -0.70 15.40 25.76
C HIS A 177 -2.10 14.79 25.62
N ASP A 178 -2.25 13.50 25.90
CA ASP A 178 -3.52 12.76 25.85
C ASP A 178 -4.37 13.10 24.61
N GLY A 179 -3.75 13.06 23.43
CA GLY A 179 -4.40 13.35 22.16
C GLY A 179 -4.49 14.83 21.80
N THR A 180 -4.26 15.74 22.73
CA THR A 180 -4.23 17.19 22.45
C THR A 180 -2.92 17.55 21.78
N VAL A 181 -2.97 18.33 20.70
CA VAL A 181 -1.82 18.82 19.95
C VAL A 181 -1.79 20.34 20.10
N HIS A 182 -0.69 20.86 20.57
CA HIS A 182 -0.47 22.30 20.74
C HIS A 182 0.78 22.75 20.01
N LEU A 183 0.69 23.91 19.34
CA LEU A 183 1.84 24.59 18.75
C LEU A 183 2.40 25.58 19.78
N ASP A 184 3.45 25.18 20.49
CA ASP A 184 4.04 25.99 21.56
C ASP A 184 4.79 27.20 21.01
N ARG A 185 5.43 27.02 19.85
CA ARG A 185 6.27 28.02 19.22
C ARG A 185 6.33 27.85 17.71
N MET A 186 6.38 28.99 17.00
CA MET A 186 6.68 29.05 15.57
C MET A 186 7.50 30.32 15.29
N GLU A 187 8.70 30.16 14.76
CA GLU A 187 9.63 31.25 14.50
C GLU A 187 10.42 31.02 13.21
N ARG A 188 11.17 32.05 12.77
CA ARG A 188 12.09 31.92 11.63
C ARG A 188 13.34 31.14 12.05
N THR A 189 13.95 30.43 11.11
CA THR A 189 15.19 29.67 11.33
C THR A 189 16.35 30.57 11.76
N THR A 190 16.34 31.85 11.40
CA THR A 190 17.33 32.83 11.87
C THR A 190 17.38 32.97 13.40
N THR A 191 16.21 32.91 14.06
CA THR A 191 16.12 32.91 15.53
C THR A 191 16.76 31.68 16.15
N LEU A 192 16.48 30.48 15.55
CA LEU A 192 17.09 29.23 16.03
C LEU A 192 18.61 29.26 15.87
N ASN A 193 19.11 29.70 14.70
CA ASN A 193 20.55 29.86 14.49
C ASN A 193 21.22 30.80 15.52
N ALA A 194 20.58 31.92 15.83
CA ALA A 194 21.06 32.83 16.83
C ALA A 194 21.09 32.20 18.25
N MET A 195 20.06 31.43 18.59
CA MET A 195 20.00 30.70 19.87
C MET A 195 21.10 29.63 19.98
N LEU A 196 21.31 28.83 18.89
CA LEU A 196 22.37 27.82 18.83
C LEU A 196 23.75 28.45 18.96
N ALA A 197 23.99 29.54 18.22
CA ALA A 197 25.26 30.28 18.27
C ALA A 197 25.52 30.87 19.67
N ALA A 198 24.53 31.48 20.31
CA ALA A 198 24.65 32.05 21.67
C ALA A 198 24.97 30.96 22.71
N LYS A 199 24.53 29.73 22.51
CA LYS A 199 24.83 28.58 23.37
C LYS A 199 26.09 27.81 22.98
N GLY A 200 26.80 28.22 21.92
CA GLY A 200 27.96 27.50 21.39
C GLY A 200 27.66 26.13 20.83
N VAL A 201 26.38 25.86 20.44
CA VAL A 201 25.96 24.60 19.93
C VAL A 201 26.24 24.50 18.42
N THR A 202 26.92 23.43 18.02
CA THR A 202 27.14 23.08 16.63
C THR A 202 26.44 21.71 16.38
N LEU A 203 25.74 21.58 15.27
CA LEU A 203 25.10 20.33 14.91
C LEU A 203 26.15 19.29 14.49
N HIS A 204 25.96 18.05 14.91
CA HIS A 204 26.80 16.95 14.48
C HIS A 204 26.36 16.45 13.11
N ALA A 205 27.33 16.18 12.24
CA ALA A 205 27.08 15.58 10.94
C ALA A 205 28.20 14.59 10.58
N PRO A 206 27.95 13.60 9.72
CA PRO A 206 29.00 12.71 9.22
C PRO A 206 30.12 13.47 8.50
N ALA A 207 31.35 12.96 8.59
CA ALA A 207 32.53 13.64 8.04
C ALA A 207 32.41 13.88 6.53
N ASP A 208 31.94 12.90 5.78
CA ASP A 208 31.74 13.00 4.33
C ASP A 208 30.67 14.02 3.94
N PHE A 209 29.65 14.22 4.79
CA PHE A 209 28.66 15.30 4.62
C PHE A 209 29.31 16.66 4.84
N VAL A 210 30.10 16.81 5.91
CA VAL A 210 30.81 18.07 6.22
C VAL A 210 31.80 18.39 5.09
N ASP A 211 32.65 17.44 4.68
CA ASP A 211 33.64 17.63 3.60
C ASP A 211 32.98 18.12 2.30
N ARG A 212 31.80 17.62 1.98
CA ARG A 212 31.09 17.97 0.76
C ARG A 212 30.34 19.31 0.83
N TYR A 213 29.78 19.63 1.99
CA TYR A 213 28.82 20.73 2.12
C TYR A 213 29.24 21.85 3.08
N ASP A 214 30.45 21.82 3.70
CA ASP A 214 30.87 22.79 4.71
C ASP A 214 30.80 24.26 4.23
N ARG A 215 31.04 24.53 2.95
CA ARG A 215 30.90 25.86 2.35
C ARG A 215 29.52 26.49 2.57
N PHE A 216 28.47 25.67 2.79
CA PHE A 216 27.10 26.10 3.08
C PHE A 216 26.80 26.15 4.59
N ARG A 217 27.79 25.81 5.42
CA ARG A 217 27.69 25.81 6.90
C ARG A 217 26.48 25.01 7.44
N PRO A 218 26.21 23.79 6.98
CA PRO A 218 25.03 23.03 7.38
C PRO A 218 25.02 22.70 8.87
N THR A 219 26.18 22.61 9.53
CA THR A 219 26.31 22.37 10.97
C THR A 219 26.03 23.60 11.85
N ARG A 220 25.88 24.80 11.26
CA ARG A 220 25.64 26.08 11.96
C ARG A 220 24.39 26.79 11.46
N ALA A 221 23.85 26.39 10.32
CA ALA A 221 22.70 27.03 9.68
C ALA A 221 21.63 25.99 9.41
N ILE A 222 20.63 25.90 10.28
CA ILE A 222 19.56 24.88 10.25
C ILE A 222 18.83 24.80 8.89
N GLN A 223 18.72 25.93 8.18
CA GLN A 223 18.10 25.99 6.85
C GLN A 223 18.89 25.21 5.78
N ASN A 224 20.14 24.84 6.06
CA ASN A 224 21.02 24.13 5.13
C ASN A 224 21.29 22.67 5.52
N VAL A 225 20.71 22.16 6.61
CA VAL A 225 20.93 20.76 7.02
C VAL A 225 20.42 19.78 5.97
N ASN A 226 19.37 20.13 5.24
CA ASN A 226 18.73 19.31 4.23
C ASN A 226 19.27 19.54 2.80
N ILE A 227 20.53 20.01 2.68
CA ILE A 227 21.18 20.22 1.39
C ILE A 227 21.53 18.91 0.66
N SER A 228 21.74 17.83 1.41
CA SER A 228 21.96 16.49 0.87
C SER A 228 20.66 15.84 0.42
N PRO A 229 20.66 15.04 -0.67
CA PRO A 229 19.52 14.20 -1.04
C PRO A 229 19.36 12.95 -0.14
N ASP A 230 20.34 12.67 0.72
CA ASP A 230 20.31 11.55 1.66
C ASP A 230 19.52 11.93 2.92
N PHE A 231 18.24 11.59 2.95
CA PHE A 231 17.34 11.91 4.06
C PHE A 231 17.79 11.30 5.39
N PRO A 232 18.25 10.04 5.49
CA PRO A 232 18.74 9.47 6.74
C PRO A 232 19.90 10.26 7.37
N THR A 233 20.76 10.88 6.55
CA THR A 233 21.86 11.73 7.04
C THR A 233 21.37 13.10 7.53
N VAL A 234 20.22 13.55 7.01
CA VAL A 234 19.67 14.88 7.30
C VAL A 234 18.73 14.88 8.52
N ALA A 235 18.06 13.75 8.77
CA ALA A 235 17.09 13.56 9.84
C ALA A 235 17.75 13.23 11.18
#